data_64e3c126ade87e6f6ee814a1c966f0b4
#
_entry.id   64e3c126ade87e6f6ee814a1c966f0b4
#
_cell.length_a   1.000
_cell.length_b   1.000
_cell.length_c   1.000
_cell.angle_alpha   90.00
_cell.angle_beta   90.00
_cell.angle_gamma   90.00
#
_symmetry.space_group_name_H-M   'P 1'
#
loop_
_entity.id
_entity.type
_entity.pdbx_description
1 polymer ?
#
loop_
_entity_poly.entity_id
_entity_poly.type
_entity_poly.pdbx_seq_one_letter_code
_entity_poly.pdbx_strand_id
1 'polypeptide(L)'
;MAWLAQHPLPGDLHYYSVVTFPAPERISSILESSYKKLSRVDARNDSQVIFYDEVIPGSSLLGYINADHWALAVPIARTHPTVGALFVTQNAYPREALIEAILRFVEEDLAAPLK
;
A
#
# COMPACT_ATOMS: atom_id res chain seq x y z
N MET A 1 -11.36 13.24 3.04
CA MET A 1 -10.74 14.53 2.61
C MET A 1 -11.17 15.73 3.44
N ALA A 2 -12.44 15.84 3.88
CA ALA A 2 -12.90 16.97 4.71
C ALA A 2 -12.09 17.16 6.02
N TRP A 3 -11.63 16.09 6.64
CA TRP A 3 -10.84 16.16 7.86
C TRP A 3 -9.48 16.83 7.63
N LEU A 4 -8.77 16.47 6.55
CA LEU A 4 -7.46 17.06 6.21
C LEU A 4 -7.56 18.54 5.85
N ALA A 5 -8.70 18.99 5.31
CA ALA A 5 -8.92 20.42 5.04
C ALA A 5 -8.97 21.25 6.33
N GLN A 6 -9.43 20.65 7.44
CA GLN A 6 -9.48 21.27 8.76
C GLN A 6 -8.21 21.00 9.60
N HIS A 7 -7.43 19.98 9.23
CA HIS A 7 -6.23 19.55 9.94
C HIS A 7 -5.10 19.38 8.91
N PRO A 8 -4.54 20.49 8.41
CA PRO A 8 -3.49 20.44 7.40
C PRO A 8 -2.25 19.70 7.94
N LEU A 9 -1.62 18.94 7.08
CA LEU A 9 -0.36 18.28 7.40
C LEU A 9 0.74 19.34 7.58
N PRO A 10 1.71 19.11 8.47
CA PRO A 10 2.87 19.99 8.62
C PRO A 10 3.57 20.27 7.30
N GLY A 11 3.78 21.54 6.96
CA GLY A 11 4.33 21.94 5.67
C GLY A 11 5.86 21.80 5.54
N ASP A 12 6.52 21.50 6.64
CA ASP A 12 7.98 21.30 6.74
C ASP A 12 8.41 19.84 6.60
N LEU A 13 7.45 18.93 6.36
CA LEU A 13 7.70 17.51 6.16
C LEU A 13 7.52 17.10 4.70
N HIS A 14 8.29 16.12 4.28
CA HIS A 14 8.11 15.45 3.00
C HIS A 14 7.17 14.26 3.15
N TYR A 15 6.21 14.14 2.25
CA TYR A 15 5.21 13.06 2.26
C TYR A 15 5.36 12.21 1.02
N TYR A 16 5.31 10.90 1.21
CA TYR A 16 5.39 9.91 0.15
C TYR A 16 4.22 8.94 0.26
N SER A 17 3.66 8.53 -0.87
CA SER A 17 2.58 7.56 -0.92
C SER A 17 2.97 6.39 -1.80
N VAL A 18 2.60 5.20 -1.37
CA VAL A 18 2.63 3.97 -2.15
C VAL A 18 1.21 3.44 -2.19
N VAL A 19 0.74 3.10 -3.37
CA VAL A 19 -0.63 2.65 -3.59
C VAL A 19 -0.66 1.17 -3.88
N THR A 20 -1.59 0.45 -3.27
CA THR A 20 -1.74 -0.98 -3.45
C THR A 20 -3.08 -1.32 -4.09
N PHE A 21 -3.06 -2.03 -5.20
CA PHE A 21 -4.23 -2.73 -5.74
C PHE A 21 -3.77 -3.93 -6.55
N PRO A 22 -3.94 -5.13 -6.01
CA PRO A 22 -3.50 -6.35 -6.68
C PRO A 22 -4.41 -6.69 -7.87
N ALA A 23 -3.88 -7.49 -8.79
CA ALA A 23 -4.72 -8.20 -9.74
C ALA A 23 -5.71 -9.10 -8.98
N PRO A 24 -6.96 -9.26 -9.45
CA PRO A 24 -8.00 -9.97 -8.71
C PRO A 24 -7.62 -11.38 -8.24
N GLU A 25 -6.84 -12.09 -9.04
CA GLU A 25 -6.36 -13.46 -8.74
C GLU A 25 -5.30 -13.49 -7.62
N ARG A 26 -4.78 -12.34 -7.23
CA ARG A 26 -3.78 -12.20 -6.15
C ARG A 26 -4.40 -11.81 -4.81
N ILE A 27 -5.70 -11.65 -4.75
CA ILE A 27 -6.40 -11.35 -3.50
C ILE A 27 -6.36 -12.57 -2.58
N SER A 28 -5.93 -12.37 -1.35
CA SER A 28 -5.98 -13.39 -0.31
C SER A 28 -7.41 -13.82 -0.03
N SER A 29 -7.65 -15.12 0.14
CA SER A 29 -9.00 -15.70 0.25
C SER A 29 -9.85 -15.03 1.33
N ILE A 30 -9.24 -14.71 2.46
CA ILE A 30 -9.93 -14.04 3.59
C ILE A 30 -10.38 -12.61 3.23
N LEU A 31 -9.74 -11.98 2.25
CA LEU A 31 -10.01 -10.61 1.82
C LEU A 31 -10.98 -10.51 0.64
N GLU A 32 -11.32 -11.63 -0.01
CA GLU A 32 -12.18 -11.63 -1.20
C GLU A 32 -13.53 -10.94 -1.00
N SER A 33 -14.14 -11.14 0.18
CA SER A 33 -15.45 -10.56 0.48
C SER A 33 -15.40 -9.02 0.52
N SER A 34 -14.39 -8.47 1.17
CA SER A 34 -14.20 -7.01 1.23
C SER A 34 -13.76 -6.45 -0.12
N TYR A 35 -12.87 -7.15 -0.83
CA TYR A 35 -12.51 -6.79 -2.20
C TYR A 35 -13.73 -6.66 -3.11
N LYS A 36 -14.62 -7.65 -3.11
CA LYS A 36 -15.86 -7.62 -3.92
C LYS A 36 -16.80 -6.48 -3.55
N LYS A 37 -16.84 -6.10 -2.26
CA LYS A 37 -17.64 -4.95 -1.82
C LYS A 37 -17.07 -3.63 -2.34
N LEU A 38 -15.77 -3.41 -2.18
CA LEU A 38 -15.10 -2.21 -2.65
C LEU A 38 -15.09 -2.11 -4.18
N SER A 39 -14.98 -3.23 -4.88
CA SER A 39 -14.99 -3.28 -6.34
C SER A 39 -16.31 -2.83 -6.98
N ARG A 40 -17.37 -2.69 -6.19
CA ARG A 40 -18.61 -2.05 -6.67
C ARG A 40 -18.44 -0.54 -6.85
N VAL A 41 -17.47 0.04 -6.18
CA VAL A 41 -17.10 1.46 -6.31
C VAL A 41 -15.94 1.60 -7.28
N ASP A 42 -14.82 0.90 -7.04
CA ASP A 42 -13.67 0.83 -7.93
C ASP A 42 -12.93 -0.50 -7.73
N ALA A 43 -12.62 -1.19 -8.83
CA ALA A 43 -11.89 -2.45 -8.81
C ALA A 43 -10.42 -2.28 -8.38
N ARG A 44 -9.89 -1.06 -8.44
CA ARG A 44 -8.54 -0.73 -7.97
C ARG A 44 -8.56 -0.48 -6.46
N ASN A 45 -8.60 -1.57 -5.70
CA ASN A 45 -8.56 -1.54 -4.24
C ASN A 45 -7.73 -2.71 -3.71
N ASP A 46 -7.19 -2.57 -2.53
CA ASP A 46 -6.36 -3.58 -1.86
C ASP A 46 -7.16 -4.49 -0.92
N SER A 47 -8.48 -4.46 -1.01
CA SER A 47 -9.47 -5.13 -0.15
C SER A 47 -9.85 -4.39 1.13
N GLN A 48 -9.18 -3.31 1.46
CA GLN A 48 -9.46 -2.47 2.63
C GLN A 48 -9.65 -1.01 2.22
N VAL A 49 -8.89 -0.53 1.25
CA VAL A 49 -8.86 0.85 0.80
C VAL A 49 -8.94 0.89 -0.73
N ILE A 50 -9.59 1.90 -1.27
CA ILE A 50 -9.60 2.19 -2.71
C ILE A 50 -8.36 3.04 -3.04
N PHE A 51 -7.73 2.79 -4.17
CA PHE A 51 -6.43 3.33 -4.54
C PHE A 51 -6.27 4.85 -4.35
N TYR A 52 -7.31 5.63 -4.62
CA TYR A 52 -7.22 7.09 -4.50
C TYR A 52 -7.28 7.59 -3.03
N ASP A 53 -7.76 6.76 -2.10
CA ASP A 53 -7.75 7.07 -0.67
C ASP A 53 -6.41 6.69 0.01
N GLU A 54 -5.52 6.00 -0.71
CA GLU A 54 -4.18 5.67 -0.24
C GLU A 54 -3.16 6.80 -0.50
N VAL A 55 -3.55 7.80 -1.30
CA VAL A 55 -2.65 8.93 -1.63
C VAL A 55 -2.84 10.07 -0.65
N ILE A 56 -1.80 10.41 0.07
CA ILE A 56 -1.78 11.61 0.91
C ILE A 56 -1.76 12.85 0.00
N PRO A 57 -2.69 13.80 0.16
CA PRO A 57 -2.68 15.04 -0.62
C PRO A 57 -1.35 15.78 -0.49
N GLY A 58 -0.76 16.12 -1.63
CA GLY A 58 0.54 16.80 -1.67
C GLY A 58 1.76 15.91 -1.50
N SER A 59 1.58 14.58 -1.40
CA SER A 59 2.69 13.63 -1.36
C SER A 59 3.24 13.33 -2.74
N SER A 60 4.49 12.85 -2.77
CA SER A 60 5.07 12.22 -3.95
C SER A 60 4.57 10.78 -4.06
N LEU A 61 3.87 10.45 -5.14
CA LEU A 61 3.44 9.08 -5.41
C LEU A 61 4.63 8.28 -5.94
N LEU A 62 5.09 7.28 -5.17
CA LEU A 62 6.25 6.46 -5.52
C LEU A 62 5.92 5.35 -6.50
N GLY A 63 4.70 4.82 -6.44
CA GLY A 63 4.27 3.79 -7.37
C GLY A 63 3.06 2.99 -6.93
N TYR A 64 2.72 2.01 -7.77
CA TYR A 64 1.61 1.09 -7.57
C TYR A 64 2.15 -0.32 -7.31
N ILE A 65 1.60 -0.97 -6.29
CA ILE A 65 2.05 -2.28 -5.83
C ILE A 65 0.97 -3.32 -6.11
N ASN A 66 1.35 -4.41 -6.77
CA ASN A 66 0.48 -5.55 -7.03
C ASN A 66 0.45 -6.51 -5.83
N ALA A 67 -0.09 -6.02 -4.73
CA ALA A 67 -0.25 -6.76 -3.48
C ALA A 67 -1.52 -6.34 -2.78
N ASP A 68 -2.18 -7.26 -2.06
CA ASP A 68 -3.29 -6.89 -1.21
C ASP A 68 -2.81 -6.27 0.11
N HIS A 69 -3.73 -5.72 0.86
CA HIS A 69 -3.44 -4.98 2.09
C HIS A 69 -2.60 -5.79 3.10
N TRP A 70 -2.87 -7.07 3.25
CA TRP A 70 -2.17 -7.90 4.22
C TRP A 70 -0.84 -8.45 3.70
N ALA A 71 -0.76 -8.75 2.42
CA ALA A 71 0.48 -9.21 1.81
C ALA A 71 1.58 -8.15 1.91
N LEU A 72 1.20 -6.87 1.81
CA LEU A 72 2.14 -5.77 1.97
C LEU A 72 2.57 -5.57 3.43
N ALA A 73 1.61 -5.65 4.37
CA ALA A 73 1.81 -5.20 5.75
C ALA A 73 2.39 -6.30 6.67
N VAL A 74 2.08 -7.58 6.44
CA VAL A 74 2.29 -8.62 7.45
C VAL A 74 3.14 -9.79 6.95
N PRO A 75 4.27 -10.09 7.61
CA PRO A 75 5.16 -11.21 7.24
C PRO A 75 4.66 -12.58 7.73
N ILE A 76 3.36 -12.78 7.88
CA ILE A 76 2.78 -14.00 8.50
C ILE A 76 3.18 -15.28 7.77
N ALA A 77 3.28 -15.24 6.43
CA ALA A 77 3.64 -16.42 5.66
C ALA A 77 5.03 -16.97 5.95
N ARG A 78 5.96 -16.10 6.38
CA ARG A 78 7.34 -16.48 6.72
C ARG A 78 7.45 -17.07 8.13
N THR A 79 6.74 -16.50 9.08
CA THR A 79 6.83 -16.88 10.51
C THR A 79 5.89 -18.03 10.86
N HIS A 80 4.77 -18.18 10.16
CA HIS A 80 3.73 -19.18 10.39
C HIS A 80 3.21 -19.72 9.05
N PRO A 81 3.91 -20.66 8.39
CA PRO A 81 3.58 -21.08 7.02
C PRO A 81 2.14 -21.59 6.87
N THR A 82 1.64 -22.35 7.84
CA THR A 82 0.28 -22.93 7.78
C THR A 82 -0.80 -21.86 7.94
N VAL A 83 -0.64 -20.98 8.93
CA VAL A 83 -1.56 -19.85 9.16
C VAL A 83 -1.38 -18.80 8.08
N GLY A 84 -0.13 -18.54 7.68
CA GLY A 84 0.18 -17.59 6.62
C GLY A 84 -0.45 -17.93 5.28
N ALA A 85 -0.55 -19.21 4.94
CA ALA A 85 -1.20 -19.67 3.72
C ALA A 85 -2.72 -19.38 3.69
N LEU A 86 -3.37 -19.26 4.85
CA LEU A 86 -4.77 -18.86 4.96
C LEU A 86 -4.98 -17.34 4.78
N PHE A 87 -4.02 -16.55 5.23
CA PHE A 87 -4.13 -15.09 5.23
C PHE A 87 -3.50 -14.42 4.00
N VAL A 88 -2.43 -15.02 3.46
CA VAL A 88 -1.69 -14.50 2.30
C VAL A 88 -1.56 -15.59 1.26
N THR A 89 -2.69 -16.01 0.73
CA THR A 89 -2.81 -17.25 -0.04
C THR A 89 -2.09 -17.25 -1.38
N GLN A 90 -1.87 -16.12 -2.01
CA GLN A 90 -1.25 -16.09 -3.36
C GLN A 90 -0.28 -14.91 -3.53
N ASN A 91 0.25 -14.37 -2.43
CA ASN A 91 0.88 -13.09 -2.48
C ASN A 91 2.19 -13.01 -1.67
N ALA A 92 3.18 -13.79 -2.10
CA ALA A 92 4.55 -13.64 -1.60
C ALA A 92 5.17 -12.36 -2.19
N TYR A 93 4.78 -11.20 -1.65
CA TYR A 93 5.35 -9.95 -2.09
C TYR A 93 6.70 -9.67 -1.39
N PRO A 94 7.76 -9.23 -2.10
CA PRO A 94 9.08 -8.97 -1.53
C PRO A 94 9.11 -7.64 -0.75
N ARG A 95 8.50 -7.63 0.43
CA ARG A 95 8.34 -6.43 1.27
C ARG A 95 9.64 -5.76 1.65
N GLU A 96 10.66 -6.55 1.95
CA GLU A 96 11.97 -6.03 2.33
C GLU A 96 12.61 -5.24 1.19
N ALA A 97 12.54 -5.78 -0.03
CA ALA A 97 13.02 -5.09 -1.21
C ALA A 97 12.23 -3.79 -1.48
N LEU A 98 10.92 -3.81 -1.26
CA LEU A 98 10.09 -2.60 -1.38
C LEU A 98 10.51 -1.54 -0.35
N ILE A 99 10.64 -1.91 0.92
CA ILE A 99 11.04 -0.98 1.98
C ILE A 99 12.43 -0.41 1.69
N GLU A 100 13.37 -1.25 1.28
CA GLU A 100 14.72 -0.79 0.90
C GLU A 100 14.64 0.21 -0.27
N ALA A 101 13.87 -0.08 -1.31
CA ALA A 101 13.69 0.82 -2.46
C ALA A 101 13.08 2.17 -2.04
N ILE A 102 12.07 2.15 -1.16
CA ILE A 102 11.45 3.38 -0.63
C ILE A 102 12.49 4.20 0.15
N LEU A 103 13.23 3.58 1.05
CA LEU A 103 14.22 4.28 1.88
C LEU A 103 15.34 4.88 1.03
N ARG A 104 15.84 4.15 0.02
CA ARG A 104 16.83 4.67 -0.93
C ARG A 104 16.30 5.88 -1.71
N PHE A 105 15.07 5.77 -2.20
CA PHE A 105 14.46 6.90 -2.92
C PHE A 105 14.32 8.13 -2.02
N VAL A 106 13.84 7.96 -0.80
CA VAL A 106 13.69 9.07 0.17
C VAL A 106 15.04 9.70 0.49
N GLU A 107 16.07 8.88 0.70
CA GLU A 107 17.43 9.37 0.95
C GLU A 107 17.96 10.21 -0.21
N GLU A 108 17.80 9.74 -1.44
CA GLU A 108 18.21 10.46 -2.66
C GLU A 108 17.40 11.75 -2.86
N ASP A 109 16.09 11.70 -2.64
CA ASP A 109 15.21 12.86 -2.82
C ASP A 109 15.52 13.96 -1.80
N LEU A 110 15.76 13.59 -0.54
CA LEU A 110 16.13 14.54 0.51
C LEU A 110 17.54 15.10 0.36
N ALA A 111 18.45 14.36 -0.27
CA ALA A 111 19.81 14.80 -0.55
C ALA A 111 19.90 15.67 -1.84
N ALA A 112 18.86 15.65 -2.67
CA ALA A 112 18.84 16.44 -3.90
C ALA A 112 18.83 17.94 -3.58
N PRO A 113 19.62 18.78 -4.28
CA PRO A 113 19.58 20.23 -4.09
C PRO A 113 18.20 20.75 -4.50
N LEU A 114 17.66 21.65 -3.71
CA LEU A 114 16.43 22.39 -4.02
C LEU A 114 16.54 23.04 -5.39
N LYS A 115 15.62 22.71 -6.28
CA LYS A 115 15.53 23.33 -7.61
C LYS A 115 14.86 24.68 -7.55
#